data_9f03495b1c3bbf8bef62624c429f15cc
#
_entry.id   9f03495b1c3bbf8bef62624c429f15cc
#
_cell.length_a   1.000
_cell.length_b   1.000
_cell.length_c   1.000
_cell.angle_alpha   90.00
_cell.angle_beta   90.00
_cell.angle_gamma   90.00
#
_symmetry.space_group_name_H-M   'P 1'
#
loop_
_entity.id
_entity.type
_entity.pdbx_description
1 polymer ?
#
loop_
_entity_poly.entity_id
_entity_poly.type
_entity_poly.pdbx_seq_one_letter_code
_entity_poly.pdbx_strand_id
1 'polypeptide(L)'
;MINIAQAIQGLDAEAQFVINGSPSNEAEYQAQVKYVSGADENGSAIFSDTQPWTWAEVSAKQAELQADYDAKEYQRQRAAEYPELGEQLDKLYHDINNGTLTTSGGFFTALNAVKTKYPKE
;
A
#
# COMPACT_ATOMS: atom_id res chain seq x y z
N MET A 1 -5.27 -0.73 -6.35
CA MET A 1 -4.27 -0.69 -7.44
C MET A 1 -3.39 0.55 -7.29
N ILE A 2 -2.11 0.41 -7.48
CA ILE A 2 -1.15 1.53 -7.41
C ILE A 2 -1.33 2.44 -8.64
N ASN A 3 -1.53 3.72 -8.40
CA ASN A 3 -1.70 4.71 -9.47
C ASN A 3 -0.41 5.51 -9.71
N ILE A 4 -0.42 6.36 -10.74
CA ILE A 4 0.75 7.17 -11.12
C ILE A 4 1.14 8.16 -10.02
N ALA A 5 0.18 8.75 -9.32
CA ALA A 5 0.47 9.65 -8.20
C ALA A 5 1.27 8.94 -7.10
N GLN A 6 0.86 7.73 -6.74
CA GLN A 6 1.58 6.91 -5.76
C GLN A 6 2.99 6.54 -6.24
N ALA A 7 3.15 6.26 -7.54
CA ALA A 7 4.47 5.98 -8.12
C ALA A 7 5.40 7.20 -8.02
N ILE A 8 4.91 8.38 -8.37
CA ILE A 8 5.69 9.63 -8.26
C ILE A 8 6.06 9.90 -6.79
N GLN A 9 5.13 9.76 -5.86
CA GLN A 9 5.39 9.91 -4.42
C GLN A 9 6.36 8.85 -3.89
N GLY A 10 6.39 7.68 -4.50
CA GLY A 10 7.37 6.63 -4.18
C GLY A 10 8.78 6.96 -4.66
N LEU A 11 8.93 7.77 -5.70
CA LEU A 11 10.22 8.29 -6.18
C LEU A 11 10.69 9.47 -5.33
N ASP A 12 9.76 10.35 -4.95
CA ASP A 12 10.03 11.49 -4.08
C ASP A 12 8.77 11.84 -3.28
N ALA A 13 8.81 11.61 -1.98
CA ALA A 13 7.68 11.87 -1.08
C ALA A 13 7.30 13.35 -1.00
N GLU A 14 8.24 14.25 -1.30
CA GLU A 14 8.05 15.70 -1.27
C GLU A 14 7.64 16.26 -2.63
N ALA A 15 7.47 15.43 -3.66
CA ALA A 15 7.11 15.88 -5.00
C ALA A 15 5.77 16.60 -5.01
N GLN A 16 5.76 17.79 -5.63
CA GLN A 16 4.56 18.58 -5.86
C GLN A 16 4.22 18.54 -7.35
N PHE A 17 3.02 18.06 -7.64
CA PHE A 17 2.59 17.85 -9.03
C PHE A 17 1.08 17.86 -9.15
N VAL A 18 0.61 18.02 -10.40
CA VAL A 18 -0.81 17.92 -10.76
C VAL A 18 -0.95 16.89 -11.87
N ILE A 19 -1.96 16.06 -11.80
CA ILE A 19 -2.31 15.09 -12.84
C ILE A 19 -3.72 15.38 -13.36
N ASN A 20 -3.81 15.64 -14.67
CA ASN A 20 -5.08 15.84 -15.36
C ASN A 20 -5.41 14.62 -16.22
N GLY A 21 -5.88 13.54 -15.59
CA GLY A 21 -6.21 12.29 -16.26
C GLY A 21 -5.59 11.06 -15.62
N SER A 22 -5.44 10.03 -16.41
CA SER A 22 -4.85 8.75 -15.98
C SER A 22 -3.84 8.30 -17.04
N PRO A 23 -2.62 8.82 -17.01
CA PRO A 23 -1.63 8.52 -18.05
C PRO A 23 -1.28 7.03 -18.08
N SER A 24 -1.25 6.47 -19.27
CA SER A 24 -0.92 5.05 -19.52
C SER A 24 0.28 4.86 -20.45
N ASN A 25 0.84 5.95 -20.95
CA ASN A 25 2.00 5.95 -21.83
C ASN A 25 2.76 7.27 -21.69
N GLU A 26 3.94 7.35 -22.32
CA GLU A 26 4.82 8.52 -22.23
C GLU A 26 4.15 9.81 -22.72
N ALA A 27 3.44 9.75 -23.83
CA ALA A 27 2.78 10.93 -24.39
C ALA A 27 1.71 11.49 -23.46
N GLU A 28 0.91 10.63 -22.88
CA GLU A 28 -0.10 11.01 -21.87
C GLU A 28 0.56 11.52 -20.59
N TYR A 29 1.64 10.90 -20.16
CA TYR A 29 2.39 11.33 -18.99
C TYR A 29 2.92 12.76 -19.19
N GLN A 30 3.54 13.04 -20.30
CA GLN A 30 4.05 14.39 -20.61
C GLN A 30 2.94 15.43 -20.72
N ALA A 31 1.78 15.05 -21.25
CA ALA A 31 0.66 15.97 -21.42
C ALA A 31 -0.14 16.20 -20.13
N GLN A 32 -0.29 15.18 -19.30
CA GLN A 32 -1.23 15.19 -18.17
C GLN A 32 -0.57 15.47 -16.82
N VAL A 33 0.73 15.22 -16.67
CA VAL A 33 1.47 15.41 -15.42
C VAL A 33 2.32 16.68 -15.50
N LYS A 34 2.08 17.60 -14.57
CA LYS A 34 2.85 18.85 -14.45
C LYS A 34 3.45 18.92 -13.04
N TYR A 35 4.75 19.14 -13.00
CA TYR A 35 5.48 19.31 -11.74
C TYR A 35 5.58 20.77 -11.35
N VAL A 36 5.40 21.04 -10.06
CA VAL A 36 5.50 22.39 -9.50
C VAL A 36 6.96 22.68 -9.18
N SER A 37 7.49 23.77 -9.73
CA SER A 37 8.87 24.22 -9.48
C SER A 37 8.97 25.34 -8.44
N GLY A 38 7.85 25.97 -8.10
CA GLY A 38 7.80 27.08 -7.15
C GLY A 38 6.45 27.76 -7.13
N ALA A 39 6.42 28.98 -6.56
CA ALA A 39 5.24 29.82 -6.53
C ALA A 39 5.60 31.24 -6.99
N ASP A 40 4.64 31.93 -7.63
CA ASP A 40 4.78 33.32 -8.04
C ASP A 40 4.51 34.27 -6.85
N GLU A 41 4.57 35.57 -7.12
CA GLU A 41 4.35 36.64 -6.11
C GLU A 41 2.97 36.57 -5.44
N ASN A 42 1.97 35.97 -6.14
CA ASN A 42 0.60 35.82 -5.66
C ASN A 42 0.35 34.46 -4.99
N GLY A 43 1.36 33.60 -4.88
CA GLY A 43 1.24 32.27 -4.34
C GLY A 43 0.70 31.23 -5.31
N SER A 44 0.57 31.56 -6.60
CA SER A 44 0.15 30.60 -7.64
C SER A 44 1.30 29.70 -8.03
N ALA A 45 0.99 28.44 -8.32
CA ALA A 45 1.99 27.43 -8.68
C ALA A 45 2.67 27.78 -10.01
N ILE A 46 4.00 27.69 -10.02
CA ILE A 46 4.82 27.74 -11.24
C ILE A 46 5.15 26.31 -11.61
N PHE A 47 4.81 25.90 -12.83
CA PHE A 47 5.07 24.56 -13.33
C PHE A 47 6.43 24.49 -14.03
N SER A 48 7.12 23.37 -13.83
CA SER A 48 8.39 23.09 -14.49
C SER A 48 8.17 22.77 -15.97
N ASP A 49 9.09 23.25 -16.84
CA ASP A 49 9.11 22.89 -18.25
C ASP A 49 9.64 21.49 -18.51
N THR A 50 10.29 20.89 -17.50
CA THR A 50 10.87 19.54 -17.58
C THR A 50 10.29 18.63 -16.50
N GLN A 51 10.26 17.35 -16.80
CA GLN A 51 9.85 16.33 -15.82
C GLN A 51 11.10 15.73 -15.17
N PRO A 52 11.18 15.69 -13.83
CA PRO A 52 12.34 15.14 -13.11
C PRO A 52 12.51 13.64 -13.31
N TRP A 53 11.44 12.93 -13.69
CA TRP A 53 11.47 11.49 -13.95
C TRP A 53 10.87 11.17 -15.32
N THR A 54 11.43 10.16 -15.98
CA THR A 54 10.91 9.66 -17.25
C THR A 54 9.68 8.78 -17.01
N TRP A 55 8.89 8.54 -18.06
CA TRP A 55 7.80 7.58 -18.01
C TRP A 55 8.30 6.18 -17.63
N ALA A 56 9.47 5.77 -18.14
CA ALA A 56 10.07 4.49 -17.79
C ALA A 56 10.34 4.36 -16.29
N GLU A 57 10.86 5.42 -15.65
CA GLU A 57 11.11 5.45 -14.21
C GLU A 57 9.80 5.41 -13.39
N VAL A 58 8.81 6.19 -13.78
CA VAL A 58 7.51 6.25 -13.10
C VAL A 58 6.75 4.93 -13.24
N SER A 59 6.70 4.37 -14.45
CA SER A 59 6.01 3.09 -14.70
C SER A 59 6.70 1.92 -14.03
N ALA A 60 8.04 1.91 -13.99
CA ALA A 60 8.81 0.90 -13.24
C ALA A 60 8.53 0.98 -11.73
N LYS A 61 8.46 2.19 -11.18
CA LYS A 61 8.10 2.39 -9.78
C LYS A 61 6.67 1.95 -9.48
N GLN A 62 5.74 2.23 -10.37
CA GLN A 62 4.36 1.74 -10.25
C GLN A 62 4.31 0.22 -10.19
N ALA A 63 5.04 -0.47 -11.08
CA ALA A 63 5.11 -1.93 -11.11
C ALA A 63 5.75 -2.50 -9.84
N GLU A 64 6.81 -1.88 -9.34
CA GLU A 64 7.48 -2.26 -8.08
C GLU A 64 6.50 -2.17 -6.89
N LEU A 65 5.82 -1.05 -6.75
CA LEU A 65 4.85 -0.83 -5.67
C LEU A 65 3.64 -1.76 -5.79
N GLN A 66 3.19 -2.03 -7.01
CA GLN A 66 2.10 -2.97 -7.25
C GLN A 66 2.50 -4.39 -6.84
N ALA A 67 3.70 -4.83 -7.21
CA ALA A 67 4.21 -6.14 -6.81
C ALA A 67 4.33 -6.28 -5.29
N ASP A 68 4.82 -5.24 -4.60
CA ASP A 68 4.89 -5.21 -3.14
C ASP A 68 3.50 -5.25 -2.50
N TYR A 69 2.55 -4.50 -3.05
CA TYR A 69 1.16 -4.51 -2.61
C TYR A 69 0.52 -5.90 -2.76
N ASP A 70 0.73 -6.53 -3.91
CA ASP A 70 0.19 -7.88 -4.20
C ASP A 70 0.81 -8.93 -3.29
N ALA A 71 2.11 -8.86 -3.05
CA ALA A 71 2.83 -9.78 -2.16
C ALA A 71 2.33 -9.72 -0.70
N LYS A 72 1.68 -8.61 -0.31
CA LYS A 72 1.10 -8.42 1.02
C LYS A 72 -0.41 -8.66 1.07
N GLU A 73 -1.00 -9.19 0.00
CA GLU A 73 -2.43 -9.47 -0.04
C GLU A 73 -2.86 -10.43 1.07
N TYR A 74 -2.05 -11.45 1.36
CA TYR A 74 -2.33 -12.40 2.45
C TYR A 74 -2.49 -11.70 3.80
N GLN A 75 -1.75 -10.61 4.05
CA GLN A 75 -1.86 -9.85 5.30
C GLN A 75 -3.21 -9.15 5.41
N ARG A 76 -3.68 -8.55 4.31
CA ARG A 76 -4.99 -7.88 4.25
C ARG A 76 -6.13 -8.89 4.43
N GLN A 77 -6.03 -10.03 3.75
CA GLN A 77 -7.01 -11.12 3.87
C GLN A 77 -7.06 -11.67 5.30
N ARG A 78 -5.90 -11.89 5.92
CA ARG A 78 -5.82 -12.34 7.31
C ARG A 78 -6.43 -11.30 8.26
N ALA A 79 -6.09 -10.03 8.09
CA ALA A 79 -6.60 -8.95 8.95
C ALA A 79 -8.14 -8.88 8.93
N ALA A 80 -8.76 -9.14 7.77
CA ALA A 80 -10.21 -9.14 7.63
C ALA A 80 -10.89 -10.35 8.29
N GLU A 81 -10.19 -11.49 8.40
CA GLU A 81 -10.76 -12.76 8.93
C GLU A 81 -10.31 -13.10 10.34
N TYR A 82 -9.29 -12.45 10.88
CA TYR A 82 -8.95 -12.67 12.29
C TYR A 82 -10.14 -12.34 13.19
N PRO A 83 -10.38 -13.13 14.26
CA PRO A 83 -11.35 -12.75 15.27
C PRO A 83 -11.03 -11.37 15.85
N GLU A 84 -12.03 -10.67 16.35
CA GLU A 84 -11.80 -9.40 17.05
C GLU A 84 -10.83 -9.58 18.21
N LEU A 85 -10.06 -8.53 18.50
CA LEU A 85 -9.01 -8.59 19.54
C LEU A 85 -9.57 -9.03 20.90
N GLY A 86 -10.75 -8.55 21.27
CA GLY A 86 -11.43 -8.95 22.51
C GLY A 86 -11.68 -10.47 22.57
N GLU A 87 -12.13 -11.05 21.45
CA GLU A 87 -12.34 -12.51 21.35
C GLU A 87 -11.03 -13.28 21.42
N GLN A 88 -9.98 -12.78 20.79
CA GLN A 88 -8.65 -13.39 20.85
C GLN A 88 -8.11 -13.42 22.27
N LEU A 89 -8.23 -12.30 22.99
CA LEU A 89 -7.79 -12.19 24.37
C LEU A 89 -8.61 -13.09 25.31
N ASP A 90 -9.91 -13.20 25.07
CA ASP A 90 -10.77 -14.08 25.85
C ASP A 90 -10.38 -15.56 25.67
N LYS A 91 -10.14 -15.98 24.43
CA LYS A 91 -9.63 -17.33 24.15
C LYS A 91 -8.27 -17.58 24.80
N LEU A 92 -7.38 -16.59 24.75
CA LEU A 92 -6.07 -16.67 25.41
C LEU A 92 -6.23 -16.82 26.92
N TYR A 93 -7.09 -16.03 27.54
CA TYR A 93 -7.40 -16.12 28.97
C TYR A 93 -7.88 -17.49 29.35
N HIS A 94 -8.86 -18.03 28.62
CA HIS A 94 -9.42 -19.36 28.91
C HIS A 94 -8.37 -20.46 28.72
N ASP A 95 -7.54 -20.38 27.69
CA ASP A 95 -6.48 -21.36 27.46
C ASP A 95 -5.44 -21.34 28.58
N ILE A 96 -5.08 -20.20 29.08
CA ILE A 96 -4.16 -20.06 30.23
C ILE A 96 -4.80 -20.64 31.47
N ASN A 97 -6.06 -20.26 31.75
CA ASN A 97 -6.78 -20.72 32.96
C ASN A 97 -7.00 -22.24 32.98
N ASN A 98 -7.22 -22.84 31.82
CA ASN A 98 -7.47 -24.27 31.68
C ASN A 98 -6.20 -25.10 31.43
N GLY A 99 -5.04 -24.46 31.32
CA GLY A 99 -3.80 -25.16 31.00
C GLY A 99 -3.74 -25.68 29.56
N THR A 100 -4.53 -25.10 28.64
CA THR A 100 -4.66 -25.55 27.25
C THR A 100 -3.98 -24.57 26.26
N LEU A 101 -3.07 -23.73 26.74
CA LEU A 101 -2.32 -22.80 25.88
C LEU A 101 -1.24 -23.57 25.11
N THR A 102 -1.69 -24.29 24.08
CA THR A 102 -0.87 -25.14 23.22
C THR A 102 -1.36 -24.99 21.78
N THR A 103 -0.69 -25.67 20.84
CA THR A 103 -1.12 -25.74 19.43
C THR A 103 -2.47 -26.44 19.22
N SER A 104 -3.03 -27.04 20.28
CA SER A 104 -4.38 -27.64 20.27
C SER A 104 -5.42 -26.76 20.94
N GLY A 105 -5.02 -25.64 21.57
CA GLY A 105 -5.93 -24.75 22.28
C GLY A 105 -6.71 -23.83 21.34
N GLY A 106 -7.79 -23.24 21.86
CA GLY A 106 -8.70 -22.42 21.08
C GLY A 106 -8.05 -21.16 20.50
N PHE A 107 -7.15 -20.54 21.26
CA PHE A 107 -6.44 -19.34 20.79
C PHE A 107 -5.58 -19.63 19.55
N PHE A 108 -4.71 -20.63 19.63
CA PHE A 108 -3.86 -21.02 18.50
C PHE A 108 -4.70 -21.49 17.30
N THR A 109 -5.68 -22.34 17.54
CA THR A 109 -6.51 -22.94 16.48
C THR A 109 -7.25 -21.88 15.69
N ALA A 110 -7.83 -20.87 16.34
CA ALA A 110 -8.57 -19.79 15.69
C ALA A 110 -7.66 -18.95 14.76
N LEU A 111 -6.46 -18.59 15.22
CA LEU A 111 -5.50 -17.82 14.41
C LEU A 111 -4.88 -18.67 13.32
N ASN A 112 -4.54 -19.92 13.61
CA ASN A 112 -3.92 -20.83 12.66
C ASN A 112 -4.84 -21.16 11.48
N ALA A 113 -6.15 -21.24 11.70
CA ALA A 113 -7.13 -21.46 10.63
C ALA A 113 -7.07 -20.35 9.59
N VAL A 114 -6.97 -19.09 10.00
CA VAL A 114 -6.84 -17.94 9.11
C VAL A 114 -5.50 -17.96 8.39
N LYS A 115 -4.41 -18.22 9.10
CA LYS A 115 -3.06 -18.29 8.52
C LYS A 115 -2.90 -19.40 7.49
N THR A 116 -3.55 -20.54 7.74
CA THR A 116 -3.53 -21.67 6.81
C THR A 116 -4.37 -21.39 5.55
N LYS A 117 -5.49 -20.68 5.71
CA LYS A 117 -6.33 -20.26 4.58
C LYS A 117 -5.63 -19.25 3.67
N TYR A 118 -4.84 -18.35 4.25
CA TYR A 118 -4.10 -17.33 3.52
C TYR A 118 -2.60 -17.45 3.82
N PRO A 119 -1.91 -18.39 3.18
CA PRO A 119 -0.48 -18.60 3.44
C PRO A 119 0.36 -17.41 2.97
N LYS A 120 1.45 -17.19 3.67
CA LYS A 120 2.47 -16.24 3.23
C LYS A 120 3.16 -16.80 1.99
N GLU A 121 3.16 -16.03 0.94
CA GLU A 121 3.88 -16.38 -0.30
C GLU A 121 5.40 -16.23 -0.16
#